data_0016c0d57784ef1cf086311dcc303ae4
#
_entry.id   0016c0d57784ef1cf086311dcc303ae4
#
_cell.length_a   1.000
_cell.length_b   1.000
_cell.length_c   1.000
_cell.angle_alpha   90.00
_cell.angle_beta   90.00
_cell.angle_gamma   90.00
#
_symmetry.space_group_name_H-M   'P 1'
#
loop_
_entity.id
_entity.type
_entity.pdbx_description
1 polymer ?
#
loop_
_entity_poly.entity_id
_entity_poly.type
_entity_poly.pdbx_seq_one_letter_code
_entity_poly.pdbx_strand_id
1 'polypeptide(L)'
;LADIYLYNPRENTKEKYFISELVVKYITLIKHPGLVTPSSVERCMQIAYNAKLNSGCLSRQVGAVITDENYSVKAVGWNSVAEGQVPCNLRTINNYLNNKDEDTFSTFEIENTQFSDHMYKTYDDVINKDVLNGRLCAYCFKDEYKEITGEKNQVHTRSLHAEENAFLQIVKYG
;
A
#
# COMPACT_ATOMS: atom_id res chain seq x y z
N LEU A 1 11.24 -12.96 15.61
CA LEU A 1 11.75 -12.21 14.46
C LEU A 1 12.48 -10.98 15.00
N ALA A 2 13.66 -10.65 14.42
CA ALA A 2 14.40 -9.45 14.80
C ALA A 2 13.84 -8.23 14.03
N ASP A 3 13.70 -7.10 14.72
CA ASP A 3 13.23 -5.86 14.11
C ASP A 3 14.35 -5.11 13.36
N ILE A 4 15.61 -5.42 13.69
CA ILE A 4 16.79 -4.79 13.10
C ILE A 4 17.83 -5.88 12.77
N TYR A 5 18.36 -5.83 11.55
CA TYR A 5 19.43 -6.68 11.07
C TYR A 5 20.66 -5.82 10.78
N LEU A 6 21.76 -6.10 11.47
CA LEU A 6 23.03 -5.43 11.27
C LEU A 6 23.95 -6.26 10.39
N TYR A 7 24.39 -5.68 9.28
CA TYR A 7 25.40 -6.29 8.44
C TYR A 7 26.78 -6.18 9.10
N ASN A 8 27.45 -7.33 9.28
CA ASN A 8 28.81 -7.40 9.83
C ASN A 8 29.78 -7.89 8.76
N PRO A 9 30.51 -7.00 8.07
CA PRO A 9 31.52 -7.41 7.10
C PRO A 9 32.69 -8.09 7.81
N ARG A 10 33.00 -9.33 7.44
CA ARG A 10 34.04 -10.15 8.09
C ARG A 10 35.49 -9.79 7.73
N GLU A 11 35.71 -8.98 6.66
CA GLU A 11 37.01 -8.92 5.99
C GLU A 11 37.67 -7.55 5.90
N ASN A 12 37.19 -6.50 6.51
CA ASN A 12 37.79 -5.17 6.34
C ASN A 12 38.25 -4.56 7.66
N THR A 13 39.56 -4.53 7.86
CA THR A 13 40.21 -3.95 9.05
C THR A 13 39.96 -2.45 9.26
N LYS A 14 39.52 -1.74 8.24
CA LYS A 14 39.13 -0.31 8.32
C LYS A 14 37.75 -0.09 8.98
N GLU A 15 36.95 -1.15 9.08
CA GLU A 15 35.57 -1.12 9.60
C GLU A 15 35.46 -1.70 11.03
N LYS A 16 36.56 -1.74 11.76
CA LYS A 16 36.59 -2.31 13.11
C LYS A 16 35.59 -1.72 14.09
N TYR A 17 35.17 -0.49 13.85
CA TYR A 17 34.20 0.24 14.69
C TYR A 17 32.78 0.31 14.07
N PHE A 18 32.61 -0.18 12.86
CA PHE A 18 31.35 -0.04 12.12
C PHE A 18 30.14 -0.58 12.88
N ILE A 19 30.26 -1.78 13.45
CA ILE A 19 29.16 -2.38 14.25
C ILE A 19 28.90 -1.57 15.52
N SER A 20 29.97 -1.14 16.21
CA SER A 20 29.80 -0.34 17.42
C SER A 20 29.07 0.98 17.12
N GLU A 21 29.42 1.64 16.02
CA GLU A 21 28.75 2.85 15.56
C GLU A 21 27.27 2.61 15.21
N LEU A 22 26.96 1.50 14.51
CA LEU A 22 25.57 1.12 14.22
C LEU A 22 24.79 0.82 15.50
N VAL A 23 25.36 0.09 16.44
CA VAL A 23 24.72 -0.21 17.73
C VAL A 23 24.43 1.09 18.49
N VAL A 24 25.40 2.00 18.57
CA VAL A 24 25.22 3.31 19.22
C VAL A 24 24.14 4.11 18.51
N LYS A 25 24.15 4.14 17.17
CA LYS A 25 23.12 4.82 16.36
C LYS A 25 21.72 4.29 16.70
N TYR A 26 21.52 2.96 16.72
CA TYR A 26 20.21 2.39 16.99
C TYR A 26 19.76 2.56 18.45
N ILE A 27 20.67 2.45 19.40
CA ILE A 27 20.34 2.76 20.81
C ILE A 27 19.93 4.22 20.96
N THR A 28 20.64 5.14 20.28
CA THR A 28 20.29 6.57 20.28
C THR A 28 18.94 6.83 19.62
N LEU A 29 18.63 6.16 18.51
CA LEU A 29 17.32 6.25 17.86
C LEU A 29 16.17 5.79 18.78
N ILE A 30 16.39 4.75 19.56
CA ILE A 30 15.39 4.23 20.50
C ILE A 30 15.18 5.21 21.69
N LYS A 31 16.27 5.75 22.24
CA LYS A 31 16.20 6.58 23.45
C LYS A 31 16.00 8.06 23.15
N HIS A 32 16.60 8.57 22.08
CA HIS A 32 16.66 9.97 21.72
C HIS A 32 16.60 10.17 20.20
N PRO A 33 15.46 9.88 19.54
CA PRO A 33 15.35 9.84 18.09
C PRO A 33 15.72 11.15 17.39
N GLY A 34 15.59 12.29 18.08
CA GLY A 34 15.94 13.61 17.53
C GLY A 34 17.45 13.88 17.42
N LEU A 35 18.31 13.07 18.03
CA LEU A 35 19.76 13.25 17.98
C LEU A 35 20.43 12.59 16.77
N VAL A 36 19.74 11.71 16.08
CA VAL A 36 20.28 11.00 14.92
C VAL A 36 19.58 11.46 13.66
N THR A 37 20.32 12.13 12.78
CA THR A 37 19.82 12.54 11.46
C THR A 37 19.82 11.37 10.50
N PRO A 38 18.77 11.19 9.67
CA PRO A 38 18.74 10.14 8.68
C PRO A 38 19.76 10.41 7.56
N SER A 39 20.35 9.36 7.02
CA SER A 39 21.09 9.42 5.76
C SER A 39 20.18 9.83 4.60
N SER A 40 20.76 10.17 3.45
CA SER A 40 19.97 10.53 2.27
C SER A 40 19.02 9.40 1.83
N VAL A 41 19.48 8.15 1.88
CA VAL A 41 18.65 6.97 1.57
C VAL A 41 17.53 6.81 2.60
N GLU A 42 17.85 6.89 3.89
CA GLU A 42 16.86 6.76 4.97
C GLU A 42 15.79 7.86 4.86
N ARG A 43 16.19 9.09 4.52
CA ARG A 43 15.26 10.19 4.25
C ARG A 43 14.33 9.89 3.08
N CYS A 44 14.84 9.38 1.97
CA CYS A 44 14.04 9.00 0.82
C CYS A 44 13.07 7.86 1.19
N MET A 45 13.52 6.88 1.96
CA MET A 45 12.67 5.79 2.45
C MET A 45 11.59 6.27 3.42
N GLN A 46 11.86 7.27 4.26
CA GLN A 46 10.84 7.91 5.11
C GLN A 46 9.76 8.60 4.28
N ILE A 47 10.15 9.31 3.21
CA ILE A 47 9.20 9.95 2.30
C ILE A 47 8.32 8.88 1.62
N ALA A 48 8.92 7.83 1.09
CA ALA A 48 8.19 6.71 0.49
C ALA A 48 7.26 6.04 1.51
N TYR A 49 7.72 5.83 2.73
CA TYR A 49 6.90 5.25 3.81
C TYR A 49 5.69 6.13 4.15
N ASN A 50 5.87 7.44 4.21
CA ASN A 50 4.76 8.36 4.45
C ASN A 50 3.80 8.43 3.24
N ALA A 51 4.35 8.37 2.02
CA ALA A 51 3.55 8.40 0.80
C ALA A 51 2.55 7.24 0.73
N LYS A 52 2.89 6.04 1.24
CA LYS A 52 1.97 4.90 1.26
C LYS A 52 0.65 5.17 1.99
N LEU A 53 0.64 6.09 2.96
CA LEU A 53 -0.56 6.45 3.73
C LEU A 53 -1.65 7.13 2.88
N ASN A 54 -1.29 7.61 1.68
CA ASN A 54 -2.25 8.13 0.70
C ASN A 54 -2.92 7.02 -0.12
N SER A 55 -2.46 5.78 0.00
CA SER A 55 -3.03 4.66 -0.75
C SER A 55 -4.39 4.26 -0.22
N GLY A 56 -5.39 4.21 -1.10
CA GLY A 56 -6.70 3.64 -0.82
C GLY A 56 -6.79 2.12 -1.05
N CYS A 57 -5.65 1.44 -1.26
CA CYS A 57 -5.60 0.00 -1.46
C CYS A 57 -5.78 -0.75 -0.14
N LEU A 58 -6.68 -1.73 -0.12
CA LEU A 58 -6.96 -2.56 1.06
C LEU A 58 -5.98 -3.73 1.20
N SER A 59 -5.46 -4.24 0.08
CA SER A 59 -4.58 -5.41 0.08
C SER A 59 -3.16 -5.06 0.55
N ARG A 60 -2.56 -4.00 0.00
CA ARG A 60 -1.22 -3.54 0.36
C ARG A 60 -1.06 -2.05 0.04
N GLN A 61 -0.59 -1.28 1.00
CA GLN A 61 -0.21 0.11 0.80
C GLN A 61 1.29 0.22 0.54
N VAL A 62 1.64 0.81 -0.60
CA VAL A 62 3.03 0.99 -1.06
C VAL A 62 3.25 2.45 -1.41
N GLY A 63 4.41 2.98 -1.07
CA GLY A 63 4.88 4.29 -1.50
C GLY A 63 6.24 4.17 -2.17
N ALA A 64 6.51 5.04 -3.13
CA ALA A 64 7.74 5.12 -3.89
C ALA A 64 8.24 6.56 -4.00
N VAL A 65 9.55 6.70 -4.12
CA VAL A 65 10.22 7.99 -4.36
C VAL A 65 11.20 7.83 -5.50
N ILE A 66 11.17 8.72 -6.45
CA ILE A 66 12.18 8.83 -7.52
C ILE A 66 13.09 10.00 -7.19
N THR A 67 14.40 9.74 -7.23
CA THR A 67 15.43 10.75 -6.96
C THR A 67 16.43 10.82 -8.11
N ASP A 68 17.17 11.90 -8.18
CA ASP A 68 18.42 11.94 -8.94
C ASP A 68 19.57 11.28 -8.16
N GLU A 69 20.76 11.31 -8.75
CA GLU A 69 22.01 10.76 -8.17
C GLU A 69 22.43 11.45 -6.86
N ASN A 70 21.95 12.67 -6.61
CA ASN A 70 22.22 13.43 -5.40
C ASN A 70 21.12 13.28 -4.34
N TYR A 71 20.20 12.31 -4.51
CA TYR A 71 19.04 12.08 -3.66
C TYR A 71 18.07 13.28 -3.57
N SER A 72 18.05 14.14 -4.59
CA SER A 72 17.01 15.17 -4.73
C SER A 72 15.73 14.52 -5.25
N VAL A 73 14.64 14.66 -4.51
CA VAL A 73 13.36 14.05 -4.85
C VAL A 73 12.78 14.70 -6.12
N LYS A 74 12.48 13.87 -7.12
CA LYS A 74 11.86 14.28 -8.39
C LYS A 74 10.38 13.97 -8.43
N ALA A 75 9.97 12.81 -7.88
CA ALA A 75 8.57 12.45 -7.77
C ALA A 75 8.33 11.55 -6.55
N VAL A 76 7.09 11.57 -6.07
CA VAL A 76 6.61 10.73 -4.99
C VAL A 76 5.33 10.05 -5.46
N GLY A 77 5.28 8.72 -5.40
CA GLY A 77 4.12 7.94 -5.80
C GLY A 77 3.62 7.04 -4.68
N TRP A 78 2.38 6.63 -4.80
CA TRP A 78 1.78 5.57 -3.99
C TRP A 78 0.87 4.73 -4.86
N ASN A 79 0.64 3.48 -4.49
CA ASN A 79 -0.28 2.66 -5.25
C ASN A 79 -1.71 3.18 -5.10
N SER A 80 -2.32 3.51 -6.22
CA SER A 80 -3.65 4.12 -6.30
C SER A 80 -4.38 3.63 -7.53
N VAL A 81 -5.70 3.65 -7.51
CA VAL A 81 -6.51 3.47 -8.72
C VAL A 81 -6.25 4.61 -9.71
N ALA A 82 -6.58 4.40 -10.98
CA ALA A 82 -6.47 5.43 -12.00
C ALA A 82 -7.30 6.68 -11.63
N GLU A 83 -6.87 7.83 -12.14
CA GLU A 83 -7.57 9.11 -11.96
C GLU A 83 -9.03 8.99 -12.42
N GLY A 84 -9.97 9.47 -11.61
CA GLY A 84 -11.41 9.37 -11.87
C GLY A 84 -12.06 8.09 -11.34
N GLN A 85 -11.31 7.11 -10.88
CA GLN A 85 -11.90 5.91 -10.28
C GLN A 85 -12.03 6.03 -8.76
N VAL A 86 -13.06 5.41 -8.20
CA VAL A 86 -13.25 5.34 -6.75
C VAL A 86 -12.24 4.37 -6.13
N PRO A 87 -11.43 4.80 -5.15
CA PRO A 87 -10.46 3.94 -4.48
C PRO A 87 -11.14 2.83 -3.66
N CYS A 88 -10.43 1.70 -3.51
CA CYS A 88 -10.99 0.49 -2.89
C CYS A 88 -11.52 0.71 -1.47
N ASN A 89 -10.86 1.54 -0.67
CA ASN A 89 -11.28 1.84 0.71
C ASN A 89 -12.60 2.64 0.81
N LEU A 90 -13.08 3.21 -0.29
CA LEU A 90 -14.36 3.91 -0.38
C LEU A 90 -15.47 3.09 -1.06
N ARG A 91 -15.14 1.91 -1.58
CA ARG A 91 -16.09 0.99 -2.23
C ARG A 91 -16.68 0.05 -1.19
N THR A 92 -17.82 0.41 -0.65
CA THR A 92 -18.42 -0.33 0.46
C THR A 92 -19.26 -1.50 -0.01
N ILE A 93 -19.28 -2.57 0.79
CA ILE A 93 -20.12 -3.75 0.58
C ILE A 93 -21.60 -3.37 0.57
N ASN A 94 -22.00 -2.48 1.48
CA ASN A 94 -23.37 -2.00 1.53
C ASN A 94 -23.80 -1.32 0.23
N ASN A 95 -22.91 -0.49 -0.36
CA ASN A 95 -23.17 0.14 -1.64
C ASN A 95 -23.24 -0.89 -2.79
N TYR A 96 -22.36 -1.88 -2.76
CA TYR A 96 -22.37 -2.97 -3.74
C TYR A 96 -23.67 -3.78 -3.69
N LEU A 97 -24.10 -4.22 -2.51
CA LEU A 97 -25.28 -5.09 -2.38
C LEU A 97 -26.62 -4.35 -2.65
N ASN A 98 -26.69 -3.07 -2.32
CA ASN A 98 -27.95 -2.32 -2.41
C ASN A 98 -28.08 -1.41 -3.64
N ASN A 99 -26.99 -0.93 -4.20
CA ASN A 99 -27.02 0.13 -5.20
C ASN A 99 -26.32 -0.21 -6.51
N LYS A 100 -25.20 -0.93 -6.47
CA LYS A 100 -24.40 -1.34 -7.64
C LYS A 100 -24.21 -0.22 -8.67
N ASP A 101 -23.86 0.99 -8.21
CA ASP A 101 -23.71 2.13 -9.12
C ASP A 101 -22.53 1.93 -10.10
N GLU A 102 -22.74 2.29 -11.36
CA GLU A 102 -21.79 2.07 -12.45
C GLU A 102 -20.56 2.96 -12.36
N ASP A 103 -20.61 4.05 -11.61
CA ASP A 103 -19.45 4.93 -11.39
C ASP A 103 -18.45 4.32 -10.40
N THR A 104 -18.94 3.52 -9.47
CA THR A 104 -18.13 2.90 -8.42
C THR A 104 -17.70 1.48 -8.76
N PHE A 105 -18.55 0.69 -9.40
CA PHE A 105 -18.32 -0.72 -9.66
C PHE A 105 -18.17 -0.98 -11.17
N SER A 106 -17.29 -1.90 -11.53
CA SER A 106 -17.08 -2.28 -12.91
C SER A 106 -18.27 -3.09 -13.44
N THR A 107 -18.48 -3.03 -14.76
CA THR A 107 -19.46 -3.87 -15.46
C THR A 107 -19.35 -5.34 -15.08
N PHE A 108 -18.13 -5.86 -14.96
CA PHE A 108 -17.89 -7.24 -14.50
C PHE A 108 -18.49 -7.50 -13.11
N GLU A 109 -18.25 -6.60 -12.15
CA GLU A 109 -18.77 -6.76 -10.77
C GLU A 109 -20.30 -6.69 -10.72
N ILE A 110 -20.90 -5.91 -11.61
CA ILE A 110 -22.36 -5.73 -11.67
C ILE A 110 -23.03 -6.94 -12.34
N GLU A 111 -22.51 -7.39 -13.48
CA GLU A 111 -23.16 -8.35 -14.36
C GLU A 111 -22.76 -9.81 -14.07
N ASN A 112 -21.60 -10.05 -13.46
CA ASN A 112 -21.14 -11.41 -13.19
C ASN A 112 -21.92 -12.05 -12.03
N THR A 113 -22.78 -13.00 -12.36
CA THR A 113 -23.64 -13.66 -11.37
C THR A 113 -22.85 -14.41 -10.32
N GLN A 114 -21.77 -15.10 -10.70
CA GLN A 114 -20.92 -15.85 -9.76
C GLN A 114 -20.26 -14.93 -8.73
N PHE A 115 -19.76 -13.76 -9.17
CA PHE A 115 -19.20 -12.77 -8.28
C PHE A 115 -20.26 -12.15 -7.37
N SER A 116 -21.42 -11.82 -7.91
CA SER A 116 -22.55 -11.29 -7.16
C SER A 116 -23.04 -12.26 -6.09
N ASP A 117 -23.22 -13.54 -6.44
CA ASP A 117 -23.65 -14.59 -5.52
C ASP A 117 -22.64 -14.79 -4.39
N HIS A 118 -21.33 -14.78 -4.71
CA HIS A 118 -20.26 -14.83 -3.71
C HIS A 118 -20.36 -13.67 -2.72
N MET A 119 -20.51 -12.44 -3.21
CA MET A 119 -20.61 -11.24 -2.39
C MET A 119 -21.83 -11.28 -1.46
N TYR A 120 -22.99 -11.64 -1.99
CA TYR A 120 -24.21 -11.81 -1.18
C TYR A 120 -24.02 -12.89 -0.10
N LYS A 121 -23.51 -14.06 -0.49
CA LYS A 121 -23.29 -15.17 0.46
C LYS A 121 -22.30 -14.82 1.57
N THR A 122 -21.25 -14.07 1.23
CA THR A 122 -20.17 -13.75 2.18
C THR A 122 -20.55 -12.64 3.13
N TYR A 123 -21.32 -11.64 2.66
CA TYR A 123 -21.50 -10.39 3.38
C TYR A 123 -22.93 -10.05 3.78
N ASP A 124 -23.94 -10.81 3.37
CA ASP A 124 -25.34 -10.56 3.72
C ASP A 124 -25.55 -10.50 5.23
N ASP A 125 -24.98 -11.46 5.96
CA ASP A 125 -25.04 -11.53 7.41
C ASP A 125 -24.37 -10.33 8.11
N VAL A 126 -23.32 -9.77 7.51
CA VAL A 126 -22.56 -8.63 8.06
C VAL A 126 -23.41 -7.36 8.03
N ILE A 127 -24.21 -7.19 6.98
CA ILE A 127 -25.06 -6.03 6.79
C ILE A 127 -26.37 -6.18 7.56
N ASN A 128 -27.04 -7.32 7.44
CA ASN A 128 -28.36 -7.53 8.01
C ASN A 128 -28.35 -7.63 9.55
N LYS A 129 -27.24 -8.05 10.16
CA LYS A 129 -27.12 -8.15 11.64
C LYS A 129 -26.61 -6.89 12.31
N ASP A 130 -26.46 -5.80 11.57
CA ASP A 130 -25.88 -4.52 12.07
C ASP A 130 -24.53 -4.70 12.83
N VAL A 131 -23.78 -5.73 12.42
CA VAL A 131 -22.46 -6.04 13.02
C VAL A 131 -21.50 -4.87 12.89
N LEU A 132 -21.69 -4.05 11.86
CA LEU A 132 -20.83 -2.92 11.57
C LEU A 132 -21.09 -1.70 12.47
N ASN A 133 -22.22 -1.61 13.18
CA ASN A 133 -22.57 -0.47 14.02
C ASN A 133 -22.36 0.87 13.27
N GLY A 134 -22.81 0.98 12.04
CA GLY A 134 -22.66 2.15 11.19
C GLY A 134 -21.26 2.35 10.57
N ARG A 135 -20.32 1.44 10.81
CA ARG A 135 -19.00 1.50 10.13
C ARG A 135 -19.12 1.06 8.67
N LEU A 136 -18.32 1.71 7.84
CA LEU A 136 -18.19 1.30 6.45
C LEU A 136 -17.28 0.07 6.35
N CYS A 137 -17.73 -0.96 5.64
CA CYS A 137 -16.92 -2.12 5.29
C CYS A 137 -16.66 -2.10 3.80
N ALA A 138 -15.40 -1.90 3.42
CA ALA A 138 -14.96 -1.94 2.03
C ALA A 138 -14.36 -3.31 1.70
N TYR A 139 -14.33 -3.68 0.42
CA TYR A 139 -13.78 -4.95 -0.03
C TYR A 139 -12.70 -4.76 -1.11
N CYS A 140 -11.81 -5.74 -1.22
CA CYS A 140 -10.80 -5.79 -2.26
C CYS A 140 -11.26 -6.72 -3.39
N PHE A 141 -11.55 -6.18 -4.56
CA PHE A 141 -11.98 -6.97 -5.72
C PHE A 141 -11.06 -8.16 -6.02
N LYS A 142 -9.76 -7.93 -6.01
CA LYS A 142 -8.77 -8.98 -6.26
C LYS A 142 -8.86 -10.14 -5.26
N ASP A 143 -9.07 -9.83 -3.99
CA ASP A 143 -9.11 -10.86 -2.95
C ASP A 143 -10.42 -11.65 -3.04
N GLU A 144 -11.56 -10.99 -3.29
CA GLU A 144 -12.84 -11.67 -3.50
C GLU A 144 -12.85 -12.53 -4.78
N TYR A 145 -12.29 -12.00 -5.87
CA TYR A 145 -12.17 -12.74 -7.12
C TYR A 145 -11.27 -13.99 -6.99
N LYS A 146 -10.21 -13.89 -6.21
CA LYS A 146 -9.35 -15.02 -5.88
C LYS A 146 -10.09 -16.13 -5.11
N GLU A 147 -10.97 -15.79 -4.19
CA GLU A 147 -11.76 -16.77 -3.46
C GLU A 147 -12.70 -17.56 -4.38
N ILE A 148 -13.18 -16.95 -5.47
CA ILE A 148 -14.04 -17.57 -6.47
C ILE A 148 -13.23 -18.47 -7.42
N THR A 149 -12.09 -17.96 -7.92
CA THR A 149 -11.34 -18.64 -9.00
C THR A 149 -10.23 -19.56 -8.50
N GLY A 150 -9.77 -19.39 -7.26
CA GLY A 150 -8.59 -20.06 -6.73
C GLY A 150 -7.26 -19.55 -7.31
N GLU A 151 -7.28 -18.56 -8.18
CA GLU A 151 -6.09 -18.03 -8.84
C GLU A 151 -5.33 -17.05 -7.94
N LYS A 152 -4.05 -17.33 -7.71
CA LYS A 152 -3.15 -16.43 -6.98
C LYS A 152 -2.60 -15.30 -7.88
N ASN A 153 -3.44 -14.69 -8.70
CA ASN A 153 -2.98 -13.75 -9.70
C ASN A 153 -3.10 -12.29 -9.23
N GLN A 154 -2.02 -11.51 -9.43
CA GLN A 154 -2.02 -10.08 -9.16
C GLN A 154 -2.54 -9.23 -10.35
N VAL A 155 -2.82 -9.85 -11.49
CA VAL A 155 -3.31 -9.18 -12.71
C VAL A 155 -4.65 -8.45 -12.47
N HIS A 156 -5.45 -8.91 -11.53
CA HIS A 156 -6.75 -8.32 -11.22
C HIS A 156 -6.69 -7.18 -10.20
N THR A 157 -5.50 -6.62 -9.95
CA THR A 157 -5.39 -5.43 -9.10
C THR A 157 -5.95 -4.20 -9.81
N ARG A 158 -6.74 -3.41 -9.10
CA ARG A 158 -7.27 -2.14 -9.61
C ARG A 158 -6.27 -0.98 -9.48
N SER A 159 -5.26 -1.14 -8.64
CA SER A 159 -4.29 -0.09 -8.35
C SER A 159 -3.07 -0.20 -9.26
N LEU A 160 -2.66 0.94 -9.81
CA LEU A 160 -1.32 1.12 -10.36
C LEU A 160 -0.26 0.89 -9.27
N HIS A 161 0.91 0.43 -9.65
CA HIS A 161 2.03 0.36 -8.71
C HIS A 161 2.50 1.76 -8.29
N ALA A 162 3.09 1.86 -7.09
CA ALA A 162 3.56 3.13 -6.56
C ALA A 162 4.65 3.76 -7.44
N GLU A 163 5.52 2.91 -8.01
CA GLU A 163 6.58 3.29 -8.93
C GLU A 163 6.00 3.82 -10.25
N GLU A 164 5.00 3.14 -10.80
CA GLU A 164 4.30 3.58 -12.03
C GLU A 164 3.67 4.96 -11.81
N ASN A 165 2.98 5.16 -10.68
CA ASN A 165 2.38 6.44 -10.35
C ASN A 165 3.44 7.55 -10.20
N ALA A 166 4.59 7.26 -9.59
CA ALA A 166 5.69 8.21 -9.48
C ALA A 166 6.26 8.59 -10.87
N PHE A 167 6.42 7.61 -11.78
CA PHE A 167 6.84 7.88 -13.16
C PHE A 167 5.80 8.69 -13.95
N LEU A 168 4.52 8.37 -13.81
CA LEU A 168 3.45 9.14 -14.44
C LEU A 168 3.45 10.61 -14.00
N GLN A 169 3.77 10.90 -12.74
CA GLN A 169 3.91 12.27 -12.27
C GLN A 169 5.05 13.01 -12.97
N ILE A 170 6.21 12.35 -13.19
CA ILE A 170 7.31 12.95 -13.96
C ILE A 170 6.88 13.21 -15.40
N VAL A 171 6.19 12.30 -16.04
CA VAL A 171 5.72 12.46 -17.41
C VAL A 171 4.71 13.61 -17.53
N LYS A 172 3.82 13.77 -16.54
CA LYS A 172 2.76 14.77 -16.55
C LYS A 172 3.25 16.19 -16.19
N TYR A 173 4.21 16.28 -15.31
CA TYR A 173 4.61 17.56 -14.72
C TYR A 173 6.08 17.96 -14.95
N GLY A 174 6.89 17.11 -15.58
CA GLY A 174 8.30 17.36 -15.88
C GLY A 174 9.22 16.99 -14.76
#